data_fe8996d115d20942c50030ed55d12dd5
#
_entry.id   fe8996d115d20942c50030ed55d12dd5
#
_cell.length_a   1.000
_cell.length_b   1.000
_cell.length_c   1.000
_cell.angle_alpha   90.00
_cell.angle_beta   90.00
_cell.angle_gamma   90.00
#
_symmetry.space_group_name_H-M   'P 1'
#
loop_
_entity.id
_entity.type
_entity.pdbx_description
1 polymer ?
#
loop_
_entity_poly.entity_id
_entity_poly.type
_entity_poly.pdbx_seq_one_letter_code
_entity_poly.pdbx_strand_id
1 'polypeptide(L)'
;RDRGIGAGEESKEYLERTGERTRWTNSIFGGMPTYQMAPSYNSTDMLKGMENLYHLYLPSYVWYVFVMLLGFYILMRAFDFSVWLASLGAIIWAFSSYFFIIIAAGPIWKFVTLAYIPPTIAGMVLVYRGKYLFGGLLTAIFVALQIVSNHVQMSYYFLFVMLFMAVAFGVSAYQKKELPRFFKATGVLVVAGVLGVCINLSNLYHTYEYSKETMRGKSELVKPDTHNQTKGGLERDYITQWSYGIGETFSLLVPNVKGGASVPLAANEKAMEKANPMYLSLIHISEPTRLRCIS
;
A
#
# COMPACT_ATOMS: atom_id res chain seq x y z
N ARG A 1 -2.05 8.76 12.22
CA ARG A 1 -0.67 8.64 12.73
C ARG A 1 -0.67 8.16 14.17
N ASP A 2 -1.48 8.76 15.03
CA ASP A 2 -1.49 8.50 16.48
C ASP A 2 -1.95 7.08 16.83
N ARG A 3 -2.89 6.50 16.07
CA ARG A 3 -3.35 5.12 16.27
C ARG A 3 -2.26 4.08 16.00
N GLY A 4 -1.43 4.28 14.98
CA GLY A 4 -0.33 3.37 14.67
C GLY A 4 0.85 3.50 15.64
N ILE A 5 1.08 4.70 16.18
CA ILE A 5 2.09 4.96 17.20
C ILE A 5 1.66 4.32 18.52
N GLY A 6 0.42 4.58 18.98
CA GLY A 6 -0.08 4.01 20.23
C GLY A 6 -0.12 2.47 20.23
N ALA A 7 -0.51 1.85 19.11
CA ALA A 7 -0.51 0.40 19.01
C ALA A 7 0.90 -0.23 18.99
N GLY A 8 1.91 0.52 18.51
CA GLY A 8 3.30 0.08 18.51
C GLY A 8 4.06 0.37 19.80
N GLU A 9 3.54 1.26 20.65
CA GLU A 9 4.22 1.74 21.85
C GLU A 9 4.37 0.63 22.88
N GLU A 10 3.31 -0.14 23.14
CA GLU A 10 3.37 -1.32 24.04
C GLU A 10 4.45 -2.32 23.58
N SER A 11 4.54 -2.57 22.29
CA SER A 11 5.55 -3.48 21.73
C SER A 11 6.97 -2.93 21.89
N LYS A 12 7.12 -1.62 21.80
CA LYS A 12 8.40 -0.92 22.01
C LYS A 12 8.81 -0.93 23.47
N GLU A 13 7.91 -0.61 24.39
CA GLU A 13 8.14 -0.68 25.82
C GLU A 13 8.48 -2.10 26.28
N TYR A 14 7.79 -3.09 25.74
CA TYR A 14 8.10 -4.50 26.01
C TYR A 14 9.52 -4.85 25.59
N LEU A 15 9.93 -4.45 24.36
CA LEU A 15 11.28 -4.66 23.86
C LEU A 15 12.34 -3.96 24.73
N GLU A 16 12.11 -2.72 25.15
CA GLU A 16 13.01 -1.95 26.01
C GLU A 16 13.18 -2.59 27.40
N ARG A 17 12.10 -3.18 27.93
CA ARG A 17 12.10 -3.81 29.25
C ARG A 17 12.70 -5.20 29.28
N THR A 18 12.42 -6.03 28.25
CA THR A 18 12.76 -7.46 28.24
C THR A 18 13.90 -7.82 27.31
N GLY A 19 14.23 -6.95 26.36
CA GLY A 19 15.15 -7.25 25.26
C GLY A 19 14.54 -8.14 24.17
N GLU A 20 13.29 -8.59 24.33
CA GLU A 20 12.61 -9.48 23.40
C GLU A 20 11.49 -8.76 22.64
N ARG A 21 11.18 -9.21 21.43
CA ARG A 21 10.08 -8.66 20.62
C ARG A 21 8.80 -9.42 20.90
N THR A 22 7.78 -8.72 21.42
CA THR A 22 6.44 -9.28 21.51
C THR A 22 5.77 -9.34 20.12
N ARG A 23 4.94 -10.35 19.92
CA ARG A 23 4.07 -10.50 18.74
C ARG A 23 2.60 -10.35 19.08
N TRP A 24 2.31 -9.89 20.29
CA TRP A 24 0.97 -9.66 20.81
C TRP A 24 0.88 -8.28 21.44
N THR A 25 -0.26 -7.62 21.28
CA THR A 25 -0.61 -6.37 21.97
C THR A 25 -1.97 -6.48 22.62
N ASN A 26 -2.10 -5.91 23.79
CA ASN A 26 -3.39 -5.79 24.50
C ASN A 26 -4.06 -4.43 24.27
N SER A 27 -3.40 -3.51 23.58
CA SER A 27 -3.86 -2.12 23.41
C SER A 27 -5.13 -2.00 22.58
N ILE A 28 -5.46 -3.02 21.75
CA ILE A 28 -6.55 -2.93 20.76
C ILE A 28 -7.34 -4.24 20.74
N PHE A 29 -8.67 -4.09 20.60
CA PHE A 29 -9.63 -5.20 20.45
C PHE A 29 -9.58 -6.29 21.54
N GLY A 30 -9.11 -5.95 22.74
CA GLY A 30 -8.94 -6.94 23.82
C GLY A 30 -7.75 -7.88 23.62
N GLY A 31 -6.90 -7.60 22.65
CA GLY A 31 -5.70 -8.36 22.31
C GLY A 31 -5.68 -8.81 20.87
N MET A 32 -4.56 -8.56 20.20
CA MET A 32 -4.34 -8.99 18.80
C MET A 32 -2.86 -9.16 18.46
N PRO A 33 -2.55 -9.92 17.41
CA PRO A 33 -1.18 -10.02 16.92
C PRO A 33 -0.63 -8.70 16.41
N THR A 34 0.63 -8.36 16.78
CA THR A 34 1.30 -7.10 16.39
C THR A 34 1.69 -7.04 14.92
N TYR A 35 1.86 -8.18 14.25
CA TYR A 35 2.29 -8.22 12.85
C TYR A 35 1.29 -7.62 11.86
N GLN A 36 0.03 -7.40 12.27
CA GLN A 36 -0.94 -6.68 11.45
C GLN A 36 -0.83 -5.15 11.57
N MET A 37 -0.22 -4.65 12.64
CA MET A 37 -0.16 -3.22 12.94
C MET A 37 1.24 -2.63 12.99
N ALA A 38 2.20 -3.39 13.53
CA ALA A 38 3.58 -2.98 13.68
C ALA A 38 4.49 -4.20 13.49
N PRO A 39 4.58 -4.78 12.28
CA PRO A 39 5.40 -5.96 12.03
C PRO A 39 6.85 -5.66 12.34
N SER A 40 7.47 -6.50 13.18
CA SER A 40 8.87 -6.37 13.58
C SER A 40 9.52 -7.73 13.55
N TYR A 41 10.43 -7.94 12.58
CA TYR A 41 11.17 -9.19 12.38
C TYR A 41 12.64 -8.90 12.17
N ASN A 42 13.50 -9.76 12.72
CA ASN A 42 14.96 -9.63 12.55
C ASN A 42 15.37 -9.66 11.07
N SER A 43 14.67 -10.45 10.24
CA SER A 43 14.92 -10.54 8.80
C SER A 43 14.67 -9.22 8.07
N THR A 44 13.79 -8.35 8.59
CA THR A 44 13.45 -7.08 7.97
C THR A 44 14.21 -5.88 8.52
N ASP A 45 15.03 -6.05 9.57
CA ASP A 45 15.80 -4.94 10.15
C ASP A 45 16.80 -4.34 9.18
N MET A 46 17.42 -5.17 8.34
CA MET A 46 18.31 -4.71 7.29
C MET A 46 17.59 -3.83 6.27
N LEU A 47 16.33 -4.16 5.97
CA LEU A 47 15.49 -3.34 5.07
C LEU A 47 15.21 -1.96 5.65
N LYS A 48 15.05 -1.80 6.96
CA LYS A 48 14.87 -0.49 7.60
C LYS A 48 16.07 0.42 7.36
N GLY A 49 17.28 -0.11 7.39
CA GLY A 49 18.49 0.64 7.06
C GLY A 49 18.49 1.12 5.60
N MET A 50 18.11 0.24 4.67
CA MET A 50 17.99 0.56 3.24
C MET A 50 16.85 1.57 2.97
N GLU A 51 15.73 1.39 3.65
CA GLU A 51 14.59 2.29 3.59
C GLU A 51 14.98 3.70 4.06
N ASN A 52 15.61 3.81 5.23
CA ASN A 52 16.08 5.09 5.77
C ASN A 52 17.11 5.77 4.84
N LEU A 53 18.01 4.99 4.24
CA LEU A 53 18.94 5.51 3.23
C LEU A 53 18.21 6.04 2.00
N TYR A 54 17.21 5.31 1.50
CA TYR A 54 16.41 5.75 0.36
C TYR A 54 15.56 6.98 0.68
N HIS A 55 15.12 7.13 1.92
CA HIS A 55 14.42 8.31 2.45
C HIS A 55 15.35 9.47 2.81
N LEU A 56 16.67 9.30 2.67
CA LEU A 56 17.71 10.27 3.07
C LEU A 56 17.59 10.73 4.52
N TYR A 57 17.04 9.91 5.41
CA TYR A 57 16.76 10.26 6.83
C TYR A 57 15.92 11.52 7.01
N LEU A 58 15.16 11.91 5.99
CA LEU A 58 14.31 13.10 6.02
C LEU A 58 13.12 12.93 6.99
N PRO A 59 12.58 14.03 7.55
CA PRO A 59 11.37 14.00 8.36
C PRO A 59 10.17 13.41 7.59
N SER A 60 9.24 12.76 8.31
CA SER A 60 8.17 11.92 7.71
C SER A 60 7.42 12.56 6.55
N TYR A 61 6.96 13.81 6.66
CA TYR A 61 6.18 14.43 5.58
C TYR A 61 7.04 14.85 4.37
N VAL A 62 8.32 15.12 4.61
CA VAL A 62 9.26 15.52 3.55
C VAL A 62 9.65 14.29 2.73
N TRP A 63 10.02 13.19 3.39
CA TRP A 63 10.42 12.00 2.65
C TRP A 63 9.25 11.37 1.87
N TYR A 64 7.98 11.54 2.28
CA TYR A 64 6.84 11.07 1.50
C TYR A 64 6.84 11.64 0.08
N VAL A 65 6.94 12.96 -0.03
CA VAL A 65 6.99 13.62 -1.34
C VAL A 65 8.29 13.27 -2.08
N PHE A 66 9.40 13.22 -1.36
CA PHE A 66 10.71 12.90 -1.92
C PHE A 66 10.76 11.52 -2.59
N VAL A 67 10.25 10.46 -1.94
CA VAL A 67 10.28 9.11 -2.52
C VAL A 67 9.36 8.96 -3.73
N MET A 68 8.24 9.70 -3.75
CA MET A 68 7.39 9.76 -4.92
C MET A 68 8.09 10.42 -6.11
N LEU A 69 8.76 11.55 -5.88
CA LEU A 69 9.57 12.24 -6.88
C LEU A 69 10.70 11.34 -7.39
N LEU A 70 11.51 10.82 -6.48
CA LEU A 70 12.69 10.02 -6.79
C LEU A 70 12.30 8.73 -7.50
N GLY A 71 11.31 8.01 -7.00
CA GLY A 71 10.85 6.74 -7.58
C GLY A 71 10.38 6.90 -9.02
N PHE A 72 9.56 7.92 -9.29
CA PHE A 72 9.07 8.15 -10.64
C PHE A 72 10.15 8.72 -11.57
N TYR A 73 11.06 9.55 -11.05
CA TYR A 73 12.23 10.00 -11.79
C TYR A 73 13.10 8.82 -12.25
N ILE A 74 13.39 7.87 -11.35
CA ILE A 74 14.14 6.64 -11.68
C ILE A 74 13.42 5.86 -12.79
N LEU A 75 12.10 5.72 -12.71
CA LEU A 75 11.30 5.05 -13.73
C LEU A 75 11.43 5.74 -15.10
N MET A 76 11.25 7.04 -15.15
CA MET A 76 11.37 7.82 -16.40
C MET A 76 12.77 7.70 -17.00
N ARG A 77 13.82 7.73 -16.15
CA ARG A 77 15.21 7.52 -16.59
C ARG A 77 15.46 6.08 -17.07
N ALA A 78 14.78 5.10 -16.50
CA ALA A 78 14.84 3.72 -17.00
C ALA A 78 14.24 3.57 -18.40
N PHE A 79 13.30 4.42 -18.78
CA PHE A 79 12.74 4.53 -20.14
C PHE A 79 13.53 5.45 -21.07
N ASP A 80 14.72 5.94 -20.65
CA ASP A 80 15.61 6.85 -21.41
C ASP A 80 15.03 8.24 -21.71
N PHE A 81 14.01 8.67 -20.97
CA PHE A 81 13.55 10.06 -21.09
C PHE A 81 14.65 11.04 -20.66
N SER A 82 14.68 12.22 -21.26
CA SER A 82 15.61 13.28 -20.88
C SER A 82 15.46 13.68 -19.41
N VAL A 83 16.51 14.25 -18.81
CA VAL A 83 16.49 14.71 -17.41
C VAL A 83 15.32 15.66 -17.15
N TRP A 84 15.08 16.61 -18.04
CA TRP A 84 14.01 17.59 -17.92
C TRP A 84 12.61 16.95 -17.94
N LEU A 85 12.39 16.03 -18.88
CA LEU A 85 11.10 15.35 -19.01
C LEU A 85 10.87 14.38 -17.84
N ALA A 86 11.93 13.70 -17.38
CA ALA A 86 11.88 12.84 -16.20
C ALA A 86 11.54 13.64 -14.92
N SER A 87 12.14 14.82 -14.76
CA SER A 87 11.85 15.70 -13.63
C SER A 87 10.42 16.23 -13.68
N LEU A 88 9.95 16.66 -14.85
CA LEU A 88 8.57 17.09 -15.03
C LEU A 88 7.58 15.97 -14.71
N GLY A 89 7.80 14.77 -15.25
CA GLY A 89 6.97 13.60 -14.98
C GLY A 89 6.95 13.23 -13.49
N ALA A 90 8.10 13.30 -12.82
CA ALA A 90 8.21 13.06 -11.39
C ALA A 90 7.38 14.07 -10.56
N ILE A 91 7.42 15.36 -10.93
CA ILE A 91 6.62 16.41 -10.28
C ILE A 91 5.13 16.13 -10.48
N ILE A 92 4.67 15.88 -11.71
CA ILE A 92 3.27 15.58 -12.01
C ILE A 92 2.78 14.37 -11.22
N TRP A 93 3.59 13.32 -11.15
CA TRP A 93 3.26 12.12 -10.38
C TRP A 93 3.17 12.40 -8.88
N ALA A 94 4.23 12.97 -8.29
CA ALA A 94 4.31 13.17 -6.84
C ALA A 94 3.24 14.14 -6.30
N PHE A 95 2.87 15.14 -7.09
CA PHE A 95 1.85 16.13 -6.75
C PHE A 95 0.44 15.77 -7.25
N SER A 96 0.22 14.52 -7.67
CA SER A 96 -1.14 14.04 -7.96
C SER A 96 -2.03 14.13 -6.72
N SER A 97 -3.25 14.63 -6.92
CA SER A 97 -4.27 14.79 -5.87
C SER A 97 -4.51 13.52 -5.06
N TYR A 98 -4.46 12.38 -5.71
CA TYR A 98 -4.70 11.09 -5.09
C TYR A 98 -3.75 10.79 -3.92
N PHE A 99 -2.47 11.15 -4.04
CA PHE A 99 -1.48 10.89 -2.98
C PHE A 99 -1.71 11.78 -1.76
N PHE A 100 -2.09 13.02 -1.97
CA PHE A 100 -2.44 13.92 -0.86
C PHE A 100 -3.72 13.48 -0.15
N ILE A 101 -4.70 12.97 -0.89
CA ILE A 101 -5.92 12.38 -0.30
C ILE A 101 -5.57 11.16 0.56
N ILE A 102 -4.70 10.26 0.10
CA ILE A 102 -4.26 9.10 0.90
C ILE A 102 -3.52 9.55 2.17
N ILE A 103 -2.62 10.52 2.08
CA ILE A 103 -1.87 11.04 3.23
C ILE A 103 -2.85 11.66 4.24
N ALA A 104 -3.80 12.47 3.78
CA ALA A 104 -4.82 13.08 4.63
C ALA A 104 -5.77 12.06 5.27
N ALA A 105 -6.15 11.02 4.52
CA ALA A 105 -7.00 9.94 5.01
C ALA A 105 -6.30 8.99 6.01
N GLY A 106 -4.96 8.98 6.06
CA GLY A 106 -4.17 8.25 7.05
C GLY A 106 -3.62 6.87 6.68
N PRO A 107 -4.00 6.18 5.58
CA PRO A 107 -3.46 4.86 5.24
C PRO A 107 -2.03 4.95 4.65
N ILE A 108 -1.08 5.36 5.49
CA ILE A 108 0.31 5.62 5.08
C ILE A 108 0.99 4.37 4.50
N TRP A 109 0.69 3.19 4.99
CA TRP A 109 1.21 1.93 4.46
C TRP A 109 0.88 1.74 2.97
N LYS A 110 -0.35 2.08 2.57
CA LYS A 110 -0.79 2.08 1.18
C LYS A 110 0.02 3.07 0.35
N PHE A 111 0.23 4.28 0.87
CA PHE A 111 1.01 5.32 0.22
C PHE A 111 2.46 4.88 -0.01
N VAL A 112 3.12 4.34 1.02
CA VAL A 112 4.51 3.87 0.95
C VAL A 112 4.66 2.74 -0.06
N THR A 113 3.73 1.77 -0.07
CA THR A 113 3.71 0.71 -1.09
C THR A 113 3.64 1.28 -2.50
N LEU A 114 2.77 2.27 -2.74
CA LEU A 114 2.65 2.93 -4.05
C LEU A 114 3.92 3.68 -4.45
N ALA A 115 4.66 4.25 -3.49
CA ALA A 115 5.92 4.95 -3.75
C ALA A 115 7.04 4.02 -4.26
N TYR A 116 7.01 2.74 -3.87
CA TYR A 116 8.00 1.74 -4.29
C TYR A 116 7.68 1.04 -5.62
N ILE A 117 6.48 1.24 -6.16
CA ILE A 117 6.07 0.67 -7.45
C ILE A 117 6.91 1.21 -8.63
N PRO A 118 7.05 2.52 -8.82
CA PRO A 118 7.81 3.04 -9.95
C PRO A 118 9.26 2.54 -10.03
N PRO A 119 10.06 2.53 -8.95
CA PRO A 119 11.41 1.98 -9.02
C PRO A 119 11.44 0.46 -9.23
N THR A 120 10.42 -0.29 -8.81
CA THR A 120 10.30 -1.72 -9.14
C THR A 120 10.11 -1.92 -10.65
N ILE A 121 9.24 -1.14 -11.29
CA ILE A 121 9.07 -1.15 -12.75
C ILE A 121 10.37 -0.74 -13.44
N ALA A 122 11.06 0.26 -12.93
CA ALA A 122 12.34 0.70 -13.48
C ALA A 122 13.36 -0.45 -13.50
N GLY A 123 13.46 -1.20 -12.41
CA GLY A 123 14.32 -2.39 -12.34
C GLY A 123 13.95 -3.42 -13.40
N MET A 124 12.65 -3.72 -13.57
CA MET A 124 12.15 -4.63 -14.60
C MET A 124 12.55 -4.16 -16.02
N VAL A 125 12.31 -2.88 -16.32
CA VAL A 125 12.69 -2.30 -17.64
C VAL A 125 14.17 -2.42 -17.89
N LEU A 126 15.01 -2.11 -16.90
CA LEU A 126 16.47 -2.20 -17.02
C LEU A 126 16.94 -3.64 -17.28
N VAL A 127 16.33 -4.65 -16.65
CA VAL A 127 16.65 -6.06 -16.88
C VAL A 127 16.32 -6.46 -18.32
N TYR A 128 15.12 -6.11 -18.83
CA TYR A 128 14.77 -6.39 -20.23
C TYR A 128 15.63 -5.63 -21.24
N ARG A 129 16.23 -4.50 -20.83
CA ARG A 129 17.21 -3.76 -21.61
C ARG A 129 18.63 -4.33 -21.51
N GLY A 130 18.84 -5.42 -20.77
CA GLY A 130 20.11 -6.13 -20.63
C GLY A 130 20.98 -5.68 -19.46
N LYS A 131 20.55 -4.73 -18.63
CA LYS A 131 21.24 -4.33 -17.40
C LYS A 131 20.87 -5.27 -16.24
N TYR A 132 21.19 -6.56 -16.41
CA TYR A 132 20.69 -7.64 -15.55
C TYR A 132 20.97 -7.45 -14.06
N LEU A 133 22.23 -7.15 -13.70
CA LEU A 133 22.64 -7.04 -12.30
C LEU A 133 21.99 -5.83 -11.64
N PHE A 134 22.13 -4.66 -12.22
CA PHE A 134 21.61 -3.42 -11.64
C PHE A 134 20.06 -3.43 -11.57
N GLY A 135 19.41 -3.81 -12.68
CA GLY A 135 17.96 -3.91 -12.72
C GLY A 135 17.41 -5.01 -11.79
N GLY A 136 18.10 -6.16 -11.70
CA GLY A 136 17.73 -7.24 -10.79
C GLY A 136 17.85 -6.85 -9.31
N LEU A 137 18.95 -6.20 -8.92
CA LEU A 137 19.11 -5.68 -7.55
C LEU A 137 18.05 -4.62 -7.22
N LEU A 138 17.81 -3.68 -8.15
CA LEU A 138 16.78 -2.66 -7.97
C LEU A 138 15.40 -3.31 -7.76
N THR A 139 15.03 -4.28 -8.59
CA THR A 139 13.77 -5.01 -8.45
C THR A 139 13.69 -5.75 -7.11
N ALA A 140 14.74 -6.48 -6.72
CA ALA A 140 14.74 -7.24 -5.47
C ALA A 140 14.55 -6.33 -4.24
N ILE A 141 15.28 -5.22 -4.18
CA ILE A 141 15.20 -4.24 -3.09
C ILE A 141 13.80 -3.64 -3.02
N PHE A 142 13.27 -3.14 -4.12
CA PHE A 142 11.97 -2.46 -4.09
C PHE A 142 10.79 -3.41 -3.96
N VAL A 143 10.89 -4.67 -4.41
CA VAL A 143 9.91 -5.71 -4.05
C VAL A 143 9.94 -5.99 -2.55
N ALA A 144 11.13 -6.11 -1.95
CA ALA A 144 11.26 -6.30 -0.51
C ALA A 144 10.66 -5.14 0.28
N LEU A 145 10.93 -3.89 -0.10
CA LEU A 145 10.40 -2.68 0.52
C LEU A 145 8.88 -2.55 0.34
N GLN A 146 8.32 -2.94 -0.81
CA GLN A 146 6.87 -3.00 -1.01
C GLN A 146 6.18 -3.94 -0.02
N ILE A 147 6.76 -5.14 0.18
CA ILE A 147 6.15 -6.13 1.06
C ILE A 147 6.29 -5.72 2.52
N VAL A 148 7.45 -5.18 2.92
CA VAL A 148 7.67 -4.72 4.31
C VAL A 148 6.76 -3.56 4.68
N SER A 149 6.32 -2.74 3.71
CA SER A 149 5.32 -1.69 3.94
C SER A 149 3.92 -2.22 4.31
N ASN A 150 3.78 -3.53 4.41
CA ASN A 150 2.62 -4.24 4.98
C ASN A 150 1.27 -3.97 4.31
N HIS A 151 1.26 -3.62 3.03
CA HIS A 151 0.04 -3.48 2.23
C HIS A 151 0.00 -4.48 1.08
N VAL A 152 -0.03 -5.78 1.42
CA VAL A 152 0.10 -6.93 0.50
C VAL A 152 -0.91 -6.87 -0.65
N GLN A 153 -2.11 -6.35 -0.41
CA GLN A 153 -3.16 -6.23 -1.42
C GLN A 153 -2.72 -5.36 -2.61
N MET A 154 -2.04 -4.24 -2.35
CA MET A 154 -1.55 -3.36 -3.43
C MET A 154 -0.43 -4.04 -4.22
N SER A 155 0.49 -4.71 -3.54
CA SER A 155 1.55 -5.48 -4.20
C SER A 155 0.99 -6.61 -5.06
N TYR A 156 -0.08 -7.27 -4.59
CA TYR A 156 -0.78 -8.30 -5.36
C TYR A 156 -1.42 -7.75 -6.64
N TYR A 157 -2.13 -6.63 -6.58
CA TYR A 157 -2.70 -6.00 -7.78
C TYR A 157 -1.61 -5.53 -8.73
N PHE A 158 -0.52 -5.02 -8.20
CA PHE A 158 0.60 -4.58 -9.00
C PHE A 158 1.33 -5.73 -9.72
N LEU A 159 1.32 -6.95 -9.15
CA LEU A 159 1.84 -8.13 -9.81
C LEU A 159 1.20 -8.36 -11.19
N PHE A 160 -0.11 -8.12 -11.34
CA PHE A 160 -0.78 -8.22 -12.64
C PHE A 160 -0.23 -7.21 -13.65
N VAL A 161 0.06 -5.98 -13.22
CA VAL A 161 0.68 -4.98 -14.10
C VAL A 161 2.05 -5.47 -14.58
N MET A 162 2.87 -6.02 -13.68
CA MET A 162 4.16 -6.59 -14.05
C MET A 162 4.03 -7.77 -15.01
N LEU A 163 3.03 -8.63 -14.83
CA LEU A 163 2.75 -9.75 -15.74
C LEU A 163 2.35 -9.25 -17.14
N PHE A 164 1.47 -8.25 -17.24
CA PHE A 164 1.11 -7.66 -18.53
C PHE A 164 2.32 -7.01 -19.21
N MET A 165 3.18 -6.33 -18.45
CA MET A 165 4.42 -5.78 -18.98
C MET A 165 5.37 -6.90 -19.46
N ALA A 166 5.50 -8.00 -18.72
CA ALA A 166 6.31 -9.15 -19.13
C ALA A 166 5.78 -9.73 -20.46
N VAL A 167 4.46 -9.88 -20.61
CA VAL A 167 3.84 -10.31 -21.87
C VAL A 167 4.18 -9.34 -23.00
N ALA A 168 4.08 -8.03 -22.79
CA ALA A 168 4.42 -7.03 -23.80
C ALA A 168 5.89 -7.11 -24.23
N PHE A 169 6.81 -7.27 -23.26
CA PHE A 169 8.23 -7.51 -23.58
C PHE A 169 8.46 -8.82 -24.30
N GLY A 170 7.72 -9.89 -23.94
CA GLY A 170 7.75 -11.20 -24.62
C GLY A 170 7.32 -11.11 -26.08
N VAL A 171 6.20 -10.42 -26.36
CA VAL A 171 5.71 -10.20 -27.73
C VAL A 171 6.74 -9.41 -28.54
N SER A 172 7.31 -8.35 -27.96
CA SER A 172 8.37 -7.56 -28.61
C SER A 172 9.61 -8.43 -28.91
N ALA A 173 10.03 -9.26 -27.96
CA ALA A 173 11.18 -10.16 -28.14
C ALA A 173 10.91 -11.25 -29.18
N TYR A 174 9.67 -11.76 -29.27
CA TYR A 174 9.26 -12.69 -30.30
C TYR A 174 9.36 -12.06 -31.70
N GLN A 175 8.83 -10.86 -31.86
CA GLN A 175 8.89 -10.10 -33.12
C GLN A 175 10.34 -9.80 -33.57
N LYS A 176 11.21 -9.51 -32.60
CA LYS A 176 12.65 -9.23 -32.85
C LYS A 176 13.52 -10.48 -32.91
N LYS A 177 12.95 -11.68 -32.72
CA LYS A 177 13.69 -12.95 -32.64
C LYS A 177 14.74 -13.00 -31.52
N GLU A 178 14.50 -12.30 -30.40
CA GLU A 178 15.39 -12.20 -29.24
C GLU A 178 14.89 -12.99 -28.02
N LEU A 179 14.14 -14.09 -28.25
CA LEU A 179 13.57 -14.90 -27.17
C LEU A 179 14.57 -15.40 -26.11
N PRO A 180 15.81 -15.85 -26.48
CA PRO A 180 16.78 -16.27 -25.45
C PRO A 180 17.12 -15.16 -24.47
N ARG A 181 17.24 -13.91 -24.96
CA ARG A 181 17.48 -12.73 -24.13
C ARG A 181 16.30 -12.44 -23.20
N PHE A 182 15.08 -12.58 -23.72
CA PHE A 182 13.85 -12.43 -22.93
C PHE A 182 13.79 -13.44 -21.80
N PHE A 183 14.00 -14.76 -22.06
CA PHE A 183 13.97 -15.78 -21.01
C PHE A 183 15.06 -15.56 -19.95
N LYS A 184 16.29 -15.16 -20.36
CA LYS A 184 17.33 -14.80 -19.42
C LYS A 184 16.91 -13.63 -18.51
N ALA A 185 16.35 -12.56 -19.09
CA ALA A 185 15.86 -11.40 -18.36
C ALA A 185 14.74 -11.79 -17.36
N THR A 186 13.77 -12.57 -17.84
CA THR A 186 12.67 -13.06 -17.00
C THR A 186 13.19 -13.93 -15.86
N GLY A 187 14.15 -14.81 -16.11
CA GLY A 187 14.79 -15.61 -15.06
C GLY A 187 15.44 -14.75 -13.98
N VAL A 188 16.16 -13.69 -14.36
CA VAL A 188 16.73 -12.73 -13.41
C VAL A 188 15.64 -12.04 -12.58
N LEU A 189 14.53 -11.63 -13.20
CA LEU A 189 13.41 -10.98 -12.51
C LEU A 189 12.69 -11.94 -11.55
N VAL A 190 12.52 -13.20 -11.92
CA VAL A 190 11.95 -14.22 -11.02
C VAL A 190 12.84 -14.40 -9.80
N VAL A 191 14.15 -14.56 -10.00
CA VAL A 191 15.11 -14.67 -8.88
C VAL A 191 15.07 -13.42 -8.00
N ALA A 192 15.07 -12.22 -8.59
CA ALA A 192 15.00 -10.95 -7.86
C ALA A 192 13.69 -10.85 -7.05
N GLY A 193 12.56 -11.21 -7.65
CA GLY A 193 11.26 -11.24 -6.99
C GLY A 193 11.21 -12.22 -5.82
N VAL A 194 11.71 -13.45 -6.02
CA VAL A 194 11.80 -14.47 -4.97
C VAL A 194 12.67 -13.98 -3.81
N LEU A 195 13.83 -13.40 -4.06
CA LEU A 195 14.69 -12.85 -3.01
C LEU A 195 13.96 -11.74 -2.21
N GLY A 196 13.27 -10.83 -2.89
CA GLY A 196 12.47 -9.78 -2.23
C GLY A 196 11.33 -10.33 -1.36
N VAL A 197 10.69 -11.41 -1.79
CA VAL A 197 9.64 -12.11 -1.02
C VAL A 197 10.24 -12.86 0.16
N CYS A 198 11.34 -13.59 -0.04
CA CYS A 198 11.96 -14.44 0.99
C CYS A 198 12.37 -13.65 2.24
N ILE A 199 12.87 -12.43 2.10
CA ILE A 199 13.22 -11.58 3.25
C ILE A 199 11.99 -11.30 4.14
N ASN A 200 10.80 -11.24 3.54
CA ASN A 200 9.53 -10.97 4.20
C ASN A 200 8.71 -12.21 4.55
N LEU A 201 9.26 -13.40 4.36
CA LEU A 201 8.52 -14.67 4.46
C LEU A 201 7.84 -14.83 5.83
N SER A 202 8.52 -14.45 6.91
CA SER A 202 7.98 -14.54 8.27
C SER A 202 6.70 -13.69 8.43
N ASN A 203 6.72 -12.45 7.92
CA ASN A 203 5.55 -11.57 7.96
C ASN A 203 4.40 -12.12 7.10
N LEU A 204 4.71 -12.56 5.89
CA LEU A 204 3.72 -13.12 4.97
C LEU A 204 3.09 -14.40 5.53
N TYR A 205 3.90 -15.28 6.12
CA TYR A 205 3.41 -16.53 6.74
C TYR A 205 2.45 -16.24 7.91
N HIS A 206 2.84 -15.38 8.86
CA HIS A 206 1.96 -15.03 9.97
C HIS A 206 0.70 -14.30 9.52
N THR A 207 0.80 -13.42 8.53
CA THR A 207 -0.36 -12.75 7.94
C THR A 207 -1.31 -13.74 7.27
N TYR A 208 -0.77 -14.73 6.57
CA TYR A 208 -1.57 -15.80 5.95
C TYR A 208 -2.29 -16.66 7.01
N GLU A 209 -1.57 -17.11 8.04
CA GLU A 209 -2.19 -17.90 9.12
C GLU A 209 -3.31 -17.11 9.82
N TYR A 210 -3.04 -15.87 10.19
CA TYR A 210 -4.06 -15.02 10.83
C TYR A 210 -5.25 -14.71 9.93
N SER A 211 -5.05 -14.65 8.62
CA SER A 211 -6.15 -14.37 7.68
C SER A 211 -7.26 -15.42 7.72
N LYS A 212 -6.94 -16.64 8.14
CA LYS A 212 -7.91 -17.73 8.31
C LYS A 212 -8.89 -17.48 9.45
N GLU A 213 -8.43 -16.77 10.49
CA GLU A 213 -9.21 -16.43 11.70
C GLU A 213 -9.92 -15.06 11.59
N THR A 214 -9.84 -14.42 10.43
CA THR A 214 -10.49 -13.13 10.19
C THR A 214 -11.79 -13.29 9.41
N MET A 215 -12.52 -12.19 9.20
CA MET A 215 -13.74 -12.15 8.36
C MET A 215 -13.52 -12.70 6.92
N ARG A 216 -12.28 -12.92 6.52
CA ARG A 216 -11.91 -13.53 5.22
C ARG A 216 -11.84 -15.06 5.28
N GLY A 217 -11.81 -15.62 6.49
CA GLY A 217 -11.87 -17.07 6.73
C GLY A 217 -13.31 -17.60 6.71
N LYS A 218 -13.48 -18.87 7.10
CA LYS A 218 -14.81 -19.46 7.28
C LYS A 218 -15.46 -18.87 8.53
N SER A 219 -16.70 -18.39 8.40
CA SER A 219 -17.46 -17.95 9.56
C SER A 219 -17.87 -19.15 10.43
N GLU A 220 -17.53 -19.14 11.71
CA GLU A 220 -17.98 -20.12 12.68
C GLU A 220 -19.42 -19.84 13.16
N LEU A 221 -19.88 -18.58 12.97
CA LEU A 221 -21.24 -18.19 13.32
C LEU A 221 -22.21 -18.59 12.20
N VAL A 222 -23.23 -19.37 12.55
CA VAL A 222 -24.35 -19.68 11.66
C VAL A 222 -25.12 -18.38 11.44
N LYS A 223 -24.95 -17.75 10.27
CA LYS A 223 -25.79 -16.62 9.86
C LYS A 223 -27.10 -17.18 9.31
N PRO A 224 -28.27 -16.71 9.78
CA PRO A 224 -29.53 -17.05 9.14
C PRO A 224 -29.50 -16.58 7.68
N ASP A 225 -30.10 -17.37 6.82
CA ASP A 225 -30.13 -17.25 5.35
C ASP A 225 -30.03 -15.83 4.81
N THR A 226 -28.88 -15.49 4.28
CA THR A 226 -28.72 -14.33 3.41
C THR A 226 -28.28 -14.82 2.04
N HIS A 227 -28.97 -14.38 0.98
CA HIS A 227 -28.78 -14.77 -0.42
C HIS A 227 -27.36 -14.55 -0.98
N ASN A 228 -26.42 -14.02 -0.19
CA ASN A 228 -25.08 -13.60 -0.59
C ASN A 228 -23.94 -14.38 0.08
N GLN A 229 -24.20 -15.55 0.68
CA GLN A 229 -23.15 -16.35 1.33
C GLN A 229 -22.21 -16.98 0.28
N THR A 230 -20.95 -16.54 0.32
CA THR A 230 -19.89 -17.26 -0.38
C THR A 230 -19.32 -18.34 0.54
N LYS A 231 -18.96 -19.51 -0.01
CA LYS A 231 -18.36 -20.64 0.74
C LYS A 231 -16.98 -20.33 1.33
N GLY A 232 -16.44 -19.15 1.07
CA GLY A 232 -15.19 -18.60 1.58
C GLY A 232 -14.91 -17.23 0.94
N GLY A 233 -14.28 -16.31 1.68
CA GLY A 233 -14.02 -14.94 1.25
C GLY A 233 -15.06 -13.93 1.77
N LEU A 234 -14.95 -12.70 1.27
CA LEU A 234 -15.82 -11.59 1.68
C LEU A 234 -17.18 -11.64 0.98
N GLU A 235 -18.24 -11.27 1.68
CA GLU A 235 -19.58 -11.10 1.11
C GLU A 235 -19.58 -10.00 0.03
N ARG A 236 -20.41 -10.19 -1.01
CA ARG A 236 -20.48 -9.26 -2.14
C ARG A 236 -20.83 -7.83 -1.71
N ASP A 237 -21.79 -7.69 -0.81
CA ASP A 237 -22.24 -6.40 -0.31
C ASP A 237 -21.13 -5.68 0.46
N TYR A 238 -20.32 -6.42 1.22
CA TYR A 238 -19.14 -5.88 1.88
C TYR A 238 -18.08 -5.41 0.88
N ILE A 239 -17.83 -6.17 -0.21
CA ILE A 239 -16.84 -5.81 -1.23
C ILE A 239 -17.26 -4.52 -1.95
N THR A 240 -18.56 -4.37 -2.26
CA THR A 240 -19.08 -3.22 -3.01
C THR A 240 -19.35 -2.01 -2.13
N GLN A 241 -19.42 -2.18 -0.81
CA GLN A 241 -19.74 -1.14 0.16
C GLN A 241 -18.85 0.12 0.05
N TRP A 242 -17.61 -0.05 -0.40
CA TRP A 242 -16.60 0.99 -0.51
C TRP A 242 -16.31 1.39 -1.96
N SER A 243 -17.20 1.04 -2.89
CA SER A 243 -17.06 1.41 -4.29
C SER A 243 -17.30 2.90 -4.48
N TYR A 244 -16.51 3.53 -5.35
CA TYR A 244 -16.75 4.91 -5.76
C TYR A 244 -18.01 5.02 -6.61
N GLY A 245 -18.84 6.01 -6.33
CA GLY A 245 -19.87 6.43 -7.25
C GLY A 245 -19.27 7.07 -8.52
N ILE A 246 -20.02 7.06 -9.63
CA ILE A 246 -19.57 7.63 -10.91
C ILE A 246 -19.09 9.08 -10.74
N GLY A 247 -19.85 9.90 -10.00
CA GLY A 247 -19.49 11.29 -9.73
C GLY A 247 -18.28 11.45 -8.78
N GLU A 248 -18.06 10.50 -7.87
CA GLU A 248 -16.94 10.53 -6.93
C GLU A 248 -15.59 10.27 -7.61
N THR A 249 -15.60 9.62 -8.77
CA THR A 249 -14.40 9.36 -9.57
C THR A 249 -13.70 10.68 -9.97
N PHE A 250 -14.46 11.77 -10.14
CA PHE A 250 -13.88 13.09 -10.42
C PHE A 250 -13.05 13.65 -9.26
N SER A 251 -13.23 13.18 -8.03
CA SER A 251 -12.39 13.56 -6.89
C SER A 251 -10.94 13.10 -7.03
N LEU A 252 -10.64 12.15 -7.93
CA LEU A 252 -9.27 11.75 -8.27
C LEU A 252 -8.54 12.83 -9.08
N LEU A 253 -9.26 13.65 -9.84
CA LEU A 253 -8.71 14.74 -10.64
C LEU A 253 -8.70 16.05 -9.84
N VAL A 254 -9.81 16.37 -9.19
CA VAL A 254 -9.98 17.60 -8.43
C VAL A 254 -10.37 17.25 -6.99
N PRO A 255 -9.51 17.56 -6.00
CA PRO A 255 -9.79 17.24 -4.59
C PRO A 255 -11.12 17.85 -4.13
N ASN A 256 -11.88 17.10 -3.35
CA ASN A 256 -13.13 17.53 -2.72
C ASN A 256 -14.31 17.89 -3.66
N VAL A 257 -14.25 17.54 -4.95
CA VAL A 257 -15.35 17.80 -5.91
C VAL A 257 -16.63 17.06 -5.51
N LYS A 258 -16.48 15.81 -5.04
CA LYS A 258 -17.59 14.96 -4.60
C LYS A 258 -17.22 14.28 -3.28
N GLY A 259 -17.24 15.04 -2.20
CA GLY A 259 -16.85 14.55 -0.89
C GLY A 259 -15.54 15.16 -0.40
N GLY A 260 -15.24 14.99 0.87
CA GLY A 260 -14.07 15.55 1.53
C GLY A 260 -13.45 14.58 2.54
N ALA A 261 -12.52 15.08 3.35
CA ALA A 261 -11.95 14.34 4.46
C ALA A 261 -13.04 13.93 5.47
N SER A 262 -12.85 12.77 6.11
CA SER A 262 -13.68 12.37 7.25
C SER A 262 -13.38 13.31 8.43
N VAL A 263 -14.13 14.39 8.53
CA VAL A 263 -14.10 15.33 9.65
C VAL A 263 -15.39 15.20 10.47
N PRO A 264 -15.38 15.52 11.76
CA PRO A 264 -16.62 15.59 12.53
C PRO A 264 -17.64 16.49 11.85
N LEU A 265 -18.91 16.09 11.85
CA LEU A 265 -19.98 16.88 11.20
C LEU A 265 -20.03 18.30 11.74
N ALA A 266 -19.77 18.47 13.02
CA ALA A 266 -19.71 19.78 13.71
C ALA A 266 -18.67 20.74 13.12
N ALA A 267 -17.66 20.24 12.39
CA ALA A 267 -16.66 21.06 11.72
C ALA A 267 -17.14 21.61 10.35
N ASN A 268 -18.32 21.20 9.88
CA ASN A 268 -18.89 21.63 8.61
C ASN A 268 -20.16 22.45 8.84
N GLU A 269 -20.04 23.79 8.90
CA GLU A 269 -21.14 24.71 9.15
C GLU A 269 -22.34 24.50 8.21
N LYS A 270 -22.08 24.30 6.92
CA LYS A 270 -23.13 24.08 5.92
C LYS A 270 -23.88 22.76 6.09
N ALA A 271 -23.21 21.75 6.62
CA ALA A 271 -23.84 20.47 6.95
C ALA A 271 -24.65 20.59 8.22
N MET A 272 -24.17 21.37 9.20
CA MET A 272 -24.87 21.63 10.46
C MET A 272 -26.17 22.42 10.25
N GLU A 273 -26.18 23.43 9.36
CA GLU A 273 -27.40 24.18 9.01
C GLU A 273 -28.52 23.31 8.40
N LYS A 274 -28.13 22.25 7.67
CA LYS A 274 -29.07 21.32 7.02
C LYS A 274 -29.37 20.09 7.86
N ALA A 275 -28.68 19.88 8.96
CA ALA A 275 -28.88 18.71 9.82
C ALA A 275 -30.16 18.88 10.66
N ASN A 276 -30.99 17.83 10.70
CA ASN A 276 -32.16 17.82 11.57
C ASN A 276 -31.69 17.87 13.05
N PRO A 277 -32.28 18.76 13.90
CA PRO A 277 -31.93 18.89 15.31
C PRO A 277 -31.93 17.56 16.11
N MET A 278 -32.75 16.60 15.70
CA MET A 278 -32.81 15.26 16.30
C MET A 278 -31.49 14.48 16.13
N TYR A 279 -30.77 14.67 15.02
CA TYR A 279 -29.48 14.03 14.78
C TYR A 279 -28.32 14.78 15.44
N LEU A 280 -28.46 16.06 15.71
CA LEU A 280 -27.44 16.87 16.39
C LEU A 280 -27.22 16.43 17.83
N SER A 281 -28.24 15.94 18.51
CA SER A 281 -28.13 15.41 19.87
C SER A 281 -27.33 14.11 19.94
N LEU A 282 -27.37 13.28 18.89
CA LEU A 282 -26.63 12.02 18.79
C LEU A 282 -25.16 12.23 18.38
N ILE A 283 -24.86 13.32 17.69
CA ILE A 283 -23.49 13.65 17.25
C ILE A 283 -22.58 14.01 18.45
N HIS A 284 -23.13 14.51 19.53
CA HIS A 284 -22.39 14.81 20.75
C HIS A 284 -22.09 13.58 21.62
N ILE A 285 -22.74 12.44 21.37
CA ILE A 285 -22.68 11.25 22.23
C ILE A 285 -21.95 10.09 21.54
N SER A 286 -21.93 10.04 20.20
CA SER A 286 -21.29 8.98 19.44
C SER A 286 -19.99 9.42 18.79
N GLU A 287 -19.03 8.50 18.69
CA GLU A 287 -17.82 8.66 17.91
C GLU A 287 -18.12 9.21 16.51
N PRO A 288 -17.17 9.94 15.88
CA PRO A 288 -17.38 10.62 14.60
C PRO A 288 -17.91 9.65 13.56
N THR A 289 -19.19 9.72 13.30
CA THR A 289 -19.86 8.95 12.26
C THR A 289 -19.28 9.41 10.92
N ARG A 290 -18.66 8.49 10.20
CA ARG A 290 -18.25 8.74 8.83
C ARG A 290 -19.50 9.07 8.02
N LEU A 291 -19.67 10.33 7.67
CA LEU A 291 -20.65 10.72 6.67
C LEU A 291 -20.29 10.04 5.36
N ARG A 292 -21.09 9.07 4.95
CA ARG A 292 -21.17 8.71 3.54
C ARG A 292 -21.83 9.90 2.86
N CYS A 293 -21.20 10.49 1.87
CA CYS A 293 -21.89 11.36 0.94
C CYS A 293 -22.94 10.49 0.24
N ILE A 294 -24.17 10.56 0.73
CA ILE A 294 -25.32 10.04 0.00
C ILE A 294 -25.61 11.06 -1.06
N SER A 295 -25.29 10.73 -2.31
CA SER A 295 -25.71 11.47 -3.49
C SER A 295 -27.19 11.25 -3.75
#